data_9c121ce7cf63abdfc2fcbfdffa1df4ed
#
_entry.id   9c121ce7cf63abdfc2fcbfdffa1df4ed
#
_cell.length_a   1.000
_cell.length_b   1.000
_cell.length_c   1.000
_cell.angle_alpha   90.00
_cell.angle_beta   90.00
_cell.angle_gamma   90.00
#
_symmetry.space_group_name_H-M   'P 1'
#
loop_
_entity.id
_entity.type
_entity.pdbx_description
1 polymer ?
#
loop_
_entity_poly.entity_id
_entity_poly.type
_entity_poly.pdbx_seq_one_letter_code
_entity_poly.pdbx_strand_id
1 'polypeptide(L)'
;MWGGIYAVLFSIVTITSTENPLRNGFPFDSIKPYEKITFSKVEFQDKIVGDELQYSYYLDRKYGPIQPGYSISITDESGLWIGSGFIRKINLIDHIYINFDFFPGLYIQNDEENLGGWLMFRSGIELEFKLDNLWNISVAYDHRSSGDIWKYNPGLETIKLSLSRYLD
;
A
#
# COMPACT_ATOMS: atom_id res chain seq x y z
N MET A 1 3.35 -14.09 12.74
CA MET A 1 4.21 -14.96 11.91
C MET A 1 4.20 -14.58 10.41
N TRP A 2 3.37 -13.64 9.97
CA TRP A 2 3.25 -13.25 8.54
C TRP A 2 4.21 -12.12 8.10
N GLY A 3 4.67 -11.25 9.01
CA GLY A 3 5.56 -10.13 8.66
C GLY A 3 6.87 -10.51 7.98
N GLY A 4 7.42 -11.68 8.31
CA GLY A 4 8.63 -12.19 7.66
C GLY A 4 8.44 -12.58 6.19
N ILE A 5 7.25 -13.07 5.82
CA ILE A 5 6.95 -13.50 4.44
C ILE A 5 6.87 -12.27 3.52
N TYR A 6 6.24 -11.19 3.98
CA TYR A 6 6.12 -9.94 3.20
C TYR A 6 7.49 -9.26 3.01
N ALA A 7 8.35 -9.25 4.05
CA ALA A 7 9.70 -8.72 3.93
C ALA A 7 10.54 -9.54 2.92
N VAL A 8 10.39 -10.87 2.91
CA VAL A 8 11.06 -11.74 1.93
C VAL A 8 10.52 -11.52 0.52
N LEU A 9 9.20 -11.49 0.33
CA LEU A 9 8.58 -11.20 -0.96
C LEU A 9 8.99 -9.81 -1.47
N PHE A 10 9.03 -8.81 -0.60
CA PHE A 10 9.49 -7.47 -0.93
C PHE A 10 10.97 -7.46 -1.33
N SER A 11 11.83 -8.20 -0.61
CA SER A 11 13.24 -8.33 -0.93
C SER A 11 13.45 -9.01 -2.28
N ILE A 12 12.75 -10.10 -2.57
CA ILE A 12 12.79 -10.80 -3.86
C ILE A 12 12.35 -9.86 -4.99
N VAL A 13 11.27 -9.11 -4.79
CA VAL A 13 10.74 -8.16 -5.77
C VAL A 13 11.72 -7.00 -6.04
N THR A 14 12.52 -6.58 -5.06
CA THR A 14 13.54 -5.53 -5.23
C THR A 14 14.86 -6.05 -5.80
N ILE A 15 15.28 -7.26 -5.45
CA ILE A 15 16.56 -7.86 -5.90
C ILE A 15 16.51 -8.28 -7.37
N THR A 16 15.36 -8.70 -7.89
CA THR A 16 15.22 -9.12 -9.30
C THR A 16 15.18 -7.97 -10.30
N SER A 17 15.21 -6.71 -9.87
CA SER A 17 15.37 -5.59 -10.80
C SER A 17 16.82 -5.52 -11.29
N THR A 18 17.02 -5.56 -12.60
CA THR A 18 18.35 -5.43 -13.24
C THR A 18 18.98 -4.05 -13.03
N GLU A 19 18.22 -3.08 -12.57
CA GLU A 19 18.67 -1.74 -12.21
C GLU A 19 18.87 -1.66 -10.70
N ASN A 20 20.11 -1.64 -10.25
CA ASN A 20 20.46 -1.45 -8.84
C ASN A 20 20.57 0.07 -8.55
N PRO A 21 19.55 0.71 -7.96
CA PRO A 21 19.57 2.16 -7.72
C PRO A 21 20.68 2.58 -6.76
N LEU A 22 21.16 1.68 -5.89
CA LEU A 22 22.24 1.97 -4.95
C LEU A 22 23.60 2.11 -5.62
N ARG A 23 23.74 1.60 -6.85
CA ARG A 23 25.01 1.61 -7.57
C ARG A 23 25.24 2.87 -8.41
N ASN A 24 24.15 3.53 -8.86
CA ASN A 24 24.19 4.66 -9.81
C ASN A 24 23.73 6.00 -9.22
N GLY A 25 23.59 6.09 -7.87
CA GLY A 25 23.03 7.28 -7.19
C GLY A 25 21.59 7.47 -7.59
N PHE A 26 20.63 7.21 -6.87
CA PHE A 26 19.18 7.33 -7.02
C PHE A 26 18.67 8.23 -8.19
N PRO A 27 18.98 7.92 -9.46
CA PRO A 27 18.33 8.62 -10.56
C PRO A 27 16.84 8.32 -10.53
N PHE A 28 16.04 9.32 -10.79
CA PHE A 28 14.59 9.13 -10.94
C PHE A 28 14.19 9.33 -12.40
N ASP A 29 13.23 8.54 -12.86
CA ASP A 29 12.55 8.71 -14.14
C ASP A 29 11.23 9.42 -13.92
N SER A 30 10.84 10.25 -14.87
CA SER A 30 9.49 10.83 -14.86
C SER A 30 8.45 9.76 -15.22
N ILE A 31 7.35 9.76 -14.48
CA ILE A 31 6.20 8.89 -14.71
C ILE A 31 4.92 9.69 -14.44
N LYS A 32 3.81 9.33 -15.06
CA LYS A 32 2.54 9.99 -14.76
C LYS A 32 2.15 9.80 -13.29
N PRO A 33 1.86 10.89 -12.58
CA PRO A 33 1.28 10.81 -11.25
C PRO A 33 -0.15 10.29 -11.33
N TYR A 34 -0.63 9.72 -10.25
CA TYR A 34 -2.02 9.30 -10.15
C TYR A 34 -2.54 9.36 -8.72
N GLU A 35 -3.83 9.51 -8.62
CA GLU A 35 -4.58 9.43 -7.38
C GLU A 35 -5.38 8.13 -7.31
N LYS A 36 -5.66 7.66 -6.11
CA LYS A 36 -6.43 6.45 -5.85
C LYS A 36 -7.38 6.67 -4.69
N ILE A 37 -8.66 6.36 -4.90
CA ILE A 37 -9.66 6.27 -3.85
C ILE A 37 -9.96 4.80 -3.61
N THR A 38 -9.98 4.39 -2.37
CA THR A 38 -10.14 3.00 -1.96
C THR A 38 -11.20 2.89 -0.89
N PHE A 39 -12.13 1.95 -1.09
CA PHE A 39 -13.08 1.50 -0.09
C PHE A 39 -12.67 0.12 0.39
N SER A 40 -12.66 -0.10 1.71
CA SER A 40 -12.18 -1.34 2.29
C SER A 40 -13.12 -1.86 3.36
N LYS A 41 -13.19 -3.18 3.48
CA LYS A 41 -13.64 -3.86 4.70
C LYS A 41 -12.44 -4.10 5.58
N VAL A 42 -12.57 -3.72 6.84
CA VAL A 42 -11.54 -3.88 7.87
C VAL A 42 -11.81 -5.16 8.63
N GLU A 43 -10.79 -6.01 8.73
CA GLU A 43 -10.86 -7.30 9.41
C GLU A 43 -9.85 -7.34 10.57
N PHE A 44 -10.32 -7.73 11.74
CA PHE A 44 -9.52 -7.93 12.93
C PHE A 44 -9.83 -9.29 13.54
N GLN A 45 -8.82 -10.16 13.69
CA GLN A 45 -8.95 -11.51 14.24
C GLN A 45 -10.09 -12.32 13.57
N ASP A 46 -10.06 -12.39 12.24
CA ASP A 46 -11.04 -13.11 11.40
C ASP A 46 -12.49 -12.58 11.49
N LYS A 47 -12.68 -11.32 11.90
CA LYS A 47 -13.99 -10.67 11.96
C LYS A 47 -13.96 -9.31 11.26
N ILE A 48 -14.95 -9.05 10.44
CA ILE A 48 -15.16 -7.70 9.90
C ILE A 48 -15.57 -6.79 11.08
N VAL A 49 -14.75 -5.75 11.30
CA VAL A 49 -14.93 -4.80 12.40
C VAL A 49 -15.32 -3.40 11.92
N GLY A 50 -15.20 -3.09 10.62
CA GLY A 50 -15.59 -1.78 10.11
C GLY A 50 -15.34 -1.60 8.62
N ASP A 51 -15.54 -0.37 8.20
CA ASP A 51 -15.28 0.13 6.85
C ASP A 51 -14.17 1.19 6.87
N GLU A 52 -13.33 1.24 5.84
CA GLU A 52 -12.28 2.22 5.71
C GLU A 52 -12.37 2.93 4.36
N LEU A 53 -12.24 4.26 4.37
CA LEU A 53 -12.01 5.08 3.19
C LEU A 53 -10.54 5.52 3.19
N GLN A 54 -9.85 5.26 2.06
CA GLN A 54 -8.45 5.64 1.88
C GLN A 54 -8.28 6.47 0.62
N TYR A 55 -7.46 7.52 0.70
CA TYR A 55 -6.97 8.28 -0.43
C TYR A 55 -5.46 8.13 -0.53
N SER A 56 -4.95 7.90 -1.74
CA SER A 56 -3.51 7.81 -2.00
C SER A 56 -3.15 8.66 -3.22
N TYR A 57 -1.99 9.28 -3.15
CA TYR A 57 -1.39 10.04 -4.24
C TYR A 57 0.01 9.52 -4.53
N TYR A 58 0.29 9.19 -5.78
CA TYR A 58 1.58 8.69 -6.24
C TYR A 58 2.28 9.73 -7.10
N LEU A 59 3.56 9.98 -6.80
CA LEU A 59 4.33 11.07 -7.36
C LEU A 59 4.64 10.89 -8.85
N ASP A 60 5.00 12.00 -9.51
CA ASP A 60 5.42 12.10 -10.92
C ASP A 60 6.82 11.49 -11.22
N ARG A 61 7.35 10.71 -10.29
CA ARG A 61 8.70 10.13 -10.37
C ARG A 61 8.74 8.70 -9.86
N LYS A 62 9.66 7.91 -10.42
CA LYS A 62 9.98 6.56 -9.94
C LYS A 62 11.49 6.43 -9.73
N TYR A 63 11.86 5.59 -8.80
CA TYR A 63 13.23 5.22 -8.51
C TYR A 63 13.40 3.73 -8.84
N GLY A 64 13.97 3.44 -10.02
CA GLY A 64 13.96 2.08 -10.55
C GLY A 64 12.53 1.56 -10.69
N PRO A 65 12.18 0.43 -10.04
CA PRO A 65 10.84 -0.18 -10.18
C PRO A 65 9.78 0.43 -9.27
N ILE A 66 10.12 1.34 -8.36
CA ILE A 66 9.23 1.84 -7.32
C ILE A 66 8.79 3.28 -7.57
N GLN A 67 7.51 3.57 -7.38
CA GLN A 67 6.90 4.89 -7.44
C GLN A 67 6.50 5.32 -6.03
N PRO A 68 7.07 6.42 -5.48
CA PRO A 68 6.72 6.91 -4.15
C PRO A 68 5.31 7.49 -4.11
N GLY A 69 4.74 7.53 -2.90
CA GLY A 69 3.43 8.12 -2.68
C GLY A 69 3.14 8.44 -1.24
N TYR A 70 2.00 9.05 -1.03
CA TYR A 70 1.42 9.37 0.27
C TYR A 70 0.03 8.78 0.35
N SER A 71 -0.39 8.42 1.55
CA SER A 71 -1.72 7.87 1.76
C SER A 71 -2.28 8.29 3.10
N ILE A 72 -3.60 8.49 3.14
CA ILE A 72 -4.37 8.76 4.35
C ILE A 72 -5.61 7.90 4.33
N SER A 73 -6.01 7.37 5.47
CA SER A 73 -7.26 6.63 5.61
C SER A 73 -7.97 6.94 6.90
N ILE A 74 -9.30 6.80 6.87
CA ILE A 74 -10.19 6.94 8.02
C ILE A 74 -11.16 5.77 8.03
N THR A 75 -11.42 5.24 9.23
CA THR A 75 -12.44 4.20 9.43
C THR A 75 -13.74 4.80 9.95
N ASP A 76 -14.82 4.04 9.89
CA ASP A 76 -16.12 4.40 10.47
C ASP A 76 -16.07 4.51 12.02
N GLU A 77 -15.12 3.85 12.67
CA GLU A 77 -14.80 3.99 14.10
C GLU A 77 -13.79 5.13 14.39
N SER A 78 -13.62 6.05 13.44
CA SER A 78 -12.75 7.23 13.55
C SER A 78 -11.25 6.93 13.70
N GLY A 79 -10.80 5.72 13.46
CA GLY A 79 -9.39 5.39 13.31
C GLY A 79 -8.79 6.17 12.14
N LEU A 80 -7.62 6.76 12.34
CA LEU A 80 -6.93 7.54 11.33
C LEU A 80 -5.53 6.97 11.10
N TRP A 81 -5.17 6.80 9.83
CA TRP A 81 -3.81 6.46 9.46
C TRP A 81 -3.30 7.39 8.36
N ILE A 82 -2.05 7.84 8.47
CA ILE A 82 -1.36 8.65 7.46
C ILE A 82 0.05 8.11 7.28
N GLY A 83 0.48 7.91 6.03
CA GLY A 83 1.79 7.39 5.73
C GLY A 83 2.36 7.85 4.40
N SER A 84 3.67 7.62 4.24
CA SER A 84 4.37 7.76 2.98
C SER A 84 5.10 6.46 2.66
N GLY A 85 5.16 6.11 1.39
CA GLY A 85 5.74 4.83 1.00
C GLY A 85 5.89 4.73 -0.50
N PHE A 86 5.71 3.56 -1.02
CA PHE A 86 5.88 3.31 -2.46
C PHE A 86 5.04 2.14 -2.92
N ILE A 87 4.84 2.12 -4.24
CA ILE A 87 4.23 1.02 -4.96
C ILE A 87 5.18 0.53 -6.06
N ARG A 88 5.17 -0.76 -6.31
CA ARG A 88 5.77 -1.40 -7.48
C ARG A 88 4.68 -2.01 -8.32
N LYS A 89 4.58 -1.58 -9.59
CA LYS A 89 3.67 -2.15 -10.59
C LYS A 89 4.41 -3.12 -11.48
N ILE A 90 3.84 -4.30 -11.69
CA ILE A 90 4.36 -5.35 -12.57
C ILE A 90 3.25 -5.66 -13.58
N ASN A 91 3.55 -5.49 -14.87
CA ASN A 91 2.63 -5.90 -15.91
C ASN A 91 2.63 -7.43 -16.01
N LEU A 92 1.47 -8.06 -15.90
CA LEU A 92 1.29 -9.51 -16.08
C LEU A 92 0.96 -9.84 -17.52
N ILE A 93 -0.07 -9.21 -18.04
CA ILE A 93 -0.56 -9.30 -19.41
C ILE A 93 -1.17 -7.95 -19.76
N ASP A 94 -1.54 -7.73 -21.03
CA ASP A 94 -2.17 -6.49 -21.46
C ASP A 94 -3.33 -6.11 -20.58
N HIS A 95 -3.29 -4.88 -20.06
CA HIS A 95 -4.31 -4.27 -19.18
C HIS A 95 -4.42 -4.84 -17.76
N ILE A 96 -3.59 -5.82 -17.38
CA ILE A 96 -3.61 -6.42 -16.03
C ILE A 96 -2.24 -6.29 -15.37
N TYR A 97 -2.25 -5.73 -14.17
CA TYR A 97 -1.05 -5.49 -13.35
C TYR A 97 -1.21 -6.15 -11.99
N ILE A 98 -0.10 -6.64 -11.46
CA ILE A 98 0.03 -6.96 -10.04
C ILE A 98 0.88 -5.87 -9.39
N ASN A 99 0.40 -5.33 -8.28
CA ASN A 99 1.07 -4.27 -7.55
C ASN A 99 1.42 -4.76 -6.15
N PHE A 100 2.56 -4.30 -5.66
CA PHE A 100 3.00 -4.46 -4.28
C PHE A 100 3.23 -3.09 -3.70
N ASP A 101 2.70 -2.84 -2.53
CA ASP A 101 2.91 -1.58 -1.84
C ASP A 101 3.47 -1.77 -0.43
N PHE A 102 4.14 -0.72 0.06
CA PHE A 102 4.62 -0.64 1.43
C PHE A 102 4.61 0.80 1.90
N PHE A 103 3.88 1.05 2.99
CA PHE A 103 3.67 2.37 3.56
C PHE A 103 3.87 2.36 5.07
N PRO A 104 5.04 2.79 5.59
CA PRO A 104 5.15 3.22 6.99
C PRO A 104 4.28 4.44 7.24
N GLY A 105 3.67 4.50 8.42
CA GLY A 105 2.76 5.59 8.75
C GLY A 105 2.42 5.69 10.23
N LEU A 106 1.71 6.76 10.54
CA LEU A 106 1.21 7.07 11.87
C LEU A 106 -0.26 6.65 11.97
N TYR A 107 -0.58 5.95 13.02
CA TYR A 107 -1.91 5.45 13.33
C TYR A 107 -2.44 6.11 14.59
N ILE A 108 -3.64 6.66 14.52
CA ILE A 108 -4.39 7.21 15.65
C ILE A 108 -5.62 6.32 15.81
N GLN A 109 -5.63 5.57 16.89
CA GLN A 109 -6.59 4.52 17.15
C GLN A 109 -8.03 5.05 17.32
N ASN A 110 -8.22 6.13 18.11
CA ASN A 110 -9.52 6.60 18.57
C ASN A 110 -10.37 5.43 19.12
N ASP A 111 -11.55 5.17 18.54
CA ASP A 111 -12.45 4.10 18.97
C ASP A 111 -12.18 2.76 18.27
N GLU A 112 -11.21 2.73 17.34
CA GLU A 112 -10.82 1.54 16.57
C GLU A 112 -9.98 0.56 17.39
N GLU A 113 -9.72 -0.62 16.85
CA GLU A 113 -8.95 -1.70 17.47
C GLU A 113 -7.53 -1.27 17.86
N ASN A 114 -7.12 -1.72 19.06
CA ASN A 114 -5.78 -1.44 19.55
C ASN A 114 -4.74 -2.32 18.86
N LEU A 115 -3.89 -1.70 18.06
CA LEU A 115 -2.79 -2.36 17.33
C LEU A 115 -1.45 -2.31 18.08
N GLY A 116 -1.46 -1.81 19.34
CA GLY A 116 -0.28 -1.80 20.21
C GLY A 116 0.58 -0.56 20.16
N GLY A 117 0.39 0.33 19.18
CA GLY A 117 1.17 1.57 19.09
C GLY A 117 0.79 2.45 17.91
N TRP A 118 1.48 3.58 17.77
CA TRP A 118 1.17 4.63 16.80
C TRP A 118 1.95 4.51 15.47
N LEU A 119 3.08 3.78 15.44
CA LEU A 119 3.84 3.54 14.21
C LEU A 119 3.39 2.21 13.61
N MET A 120 2.79 2.26 12.43
CA MET A 120 2.27 1.11 11.71
C MET A 120 2.78 1.05 10.29
N PHE A 121 3.02 -0.14 9.81
CA PHE A 121 3.36 -0.43 8.42
C PHE A 121 2.16 -1.05 7.74
N ARG A 122 1.82 -0.55 6.57
CA ARG A 122 0.86 -1.18 5.65
C ARG A 122 1.64 -1.84 4.51
N SER A 123 1.29 -3.06 4.20
CA SER A 123 1.86 -3.79 3.07
C SER A 123 0.76 -4.54 2.34
N GLY A 124 0.70 -4.37 1.03
CA GLY A 124 -0.40 -4.90 0.24
C GLY A 124 0.03 -5.58 -1.04
N ILE A 125 -0.87 -6.42 -1.52
CA ILE A 125 -0.87 -6.99 -2.86
C ILE A 125 -2.17 -6.60 -3.56
N GLU A 126 -2.07 -6.12 -4.79
CA GLU A 126 -3.19 -5.59 -5.55
C GLU A 126 -3.20 -6.16 -6.96
N LEU A 127 -4.36 -6.56 -7.44
CA LEU A 127 -4.62 -6.87 -8.83
C LEU A 127 -5.36 -5.69 -9.47
N GLU A 128 -4.71 -5.03 -10.44
CA GLU A 128 -5.19 -3.82 -11.08
C GLU A 128 -5.57 -4.11 -12.54
N PHE A 129 -6.70 -3.58 -12.97
CA PHE A 129 -7.24 -3.66 -14.32
C PHE A 129 -7.29 -2.26 -14.93
N LYS A 130 -6.59 -2.08 -16.04
CA LYS A 130 -6.63 -0.85 -16.82
C LYS A 130 -7.95 -0.78 -17.59
N LEU A 131 -8.77 0.23 -17.33
CA LEU A 131 -10.04 0.47 -18.03
C LEU A 131 -9.80 1.26 -19.32
N ASP A 132 -8.99 2.33 -19.19
CA ASP A 132 -8.60 3.19 -20.32
C ASP A 132 -7.24 3.86 -20.05
N ASN A 133 -6.93 4.96 -20.73
CA ASN A 133 -5.65 5.65 -20.53
C ASN A 133 -5.57 6.50 -19.26
N LEU A 134 -6.72 6.74 -18.60
CA LEU A 134 -6.81 7.56 -17.40
C LEU A 134 -7.22 6.75 -16.16
N TRP A 135 -8.07 5.72 -16.33
CA TRP A 135 -8.71 5.05 -15.23
C TRP A 135 -8.32 3.59 -15.10
N ASN A 136 -8.10 3.17 -13.86
CA ASN A 136 -7.93 1.76 -13.48
C ASN A 136 -8.85 1.43 -12.31
N ILE A 137 -9.28 0.17 -12.24
CA ILE A 137 -9.96 -0.41 -11.08
C ILE A 137 -9.08 -1.50 -10.51
N SER A 138 -9.12 -1.70 -9.18
CA SER A 138 -8.32 -2.75 -8.55
C SER A 138 -9.00 -3.36 -7.34
N VAL A 139 -8.61 -4.60 -7.06
CA VAL A 139 -8.90 -5.31 -5.81
C VAL A 139 -7.58 -5.61 -5.10
N ALA A 140 -7.55 -5.46 -3.78
CA ALA A 140 -6.34 -5.66 -3.02
C ALA A 140 -6.62 -6.29 -1.66
N TYR A 141 -5.57 -6.88 -1.11
CA TYR A 141 -5.48 -7.28 0.28
C TYR A 141 -4.28 -6.59 0.89
N ASP A 142 -4.45 -5.99 2.06
CA ASP A 142 -3.35 -5.37 2.76
C ASP A 142 -3.38 -5.72 4.26
N HIS A 143 -2.19 -5.70 4.83
CA HIS A 143 -1.94 -5.98 6.24
C HIS A 143 -1.33 -4.74 6.90
N ARG A 144 -1.87 -4.34 8.04
CA ARG A 144 -1.37 -3.26 8.90
C ARG A 144 -0.85 -3.84 10.20
N SER A 145 0.41 -3.57 10.54
CA SER A 145 1.01 -4.01 11.80
C SER A 145 2.19 -3.14 12.17
N SER A 146 2.66 -3.27 13.41
CA SER A 146 3.87 -2.58 13.87
C SER A 146 5.18 -3.27 13.49
N GLY A 147 5.14 -4.44 12.83
CA GLY A 147 6.35 -5.21 12.52
C GLY A 147 7.10 -5.68 13.76
N ASP A 148 6.37 -5.96 14.85
CA ASP A 148 6.90 -6.36 16.16
C ASP A 148 7.76 -5.30 16.89
N ILE A 149 7.65 -4.02 16.50
CA ILE A 149 8.25 -2.91 17.26
C ILE A 149 7.62 -2.80 18.64
N TRP A 150 6.32 -3.07 18.74
CA TRP A 150 5.58 -3.10 20.00
C TRP A 150 5.31 -4.53 20.44
N LYS A 151 5.35 -4.77 21.76
CA LYS A 151 5.12 -6.09 22.35
C LYS A 151 3.74 -6.67 22.01
N TYR A 152 2.72 -5.80 21.88
CA TYR A 152 1.40 -6.17 21.39
C TYR A 152 1.30 -5.73 19.92
N ASN A 153 1.05 -6.68 19.03
CA ASN A 153 1.02 -6.47 17.59
C ASN A 153 0.05 -7.48 16.94
N PRO A 154 -1.28 -7.32 17.14
CA PRO A 154 -2.26 -8.29 16.62
C PRO A 154 -2.38 -8.25 15.09
N GLY A 155 -2.05 -7.12 14.47
CA GLY A 155 -2.30 -6.88 13.05
C GLY A 155 -3.75 -6.52 12.76
N LEU A 156 -3.96 -5.98 11.56
CA LEU A 156 -5.26 -5.65 11.01
C LEU A 156 -5.19 -5.81 9.49
N GLU A 157 -6.18 -6.48 8.93
CA GLU A 157 -6.27 -6.76 7.50
C GLU A 157 -7.34 -5.91 6.85
N THR A 158 -7.14 -5.58 5.55
CA THR A 158 -8.17 -4.93 4.75
C THR A 158 -8.34 -5.57 3.39
N ILE A 159 -9.59 -5.76 2.99
CA ILE A 159 -9.97 -6.15 1.64
C ILE A 159 -10.47 -4.89 0.93
N LYS A 160 -9.86 -4.56 -0.19
CA LYS A 160 -9.95 -3.26 -0.84
C LYS A 160 -10.57 -3.35 -2.23
N LEU A 161 -11.38 -2.35 -2.55
CA LEU A 161 -11.78 -2.03 -3.92
C LEU A 161 -11.35 -0.58 -4.20
N SER A 162 -10.60 -0.37 -5.28
CA SER A 162 -10.04 0.94 -5.58
C SER A 162 -10.36 1.40 -6.99
N LEU A 163 -10.46 2.72 -7.15
CA LEU A 163 -10.47 3.42 -8.42
C LEU A 163 -9.27 4.37 -8.47
N SER A 164 -8.45 4.25 -9.52
CA SER A 164 -7.28 5.10 -9.74
C SER A 164 -7.47 5.96 -10.96
N ARG A 165 -6.96 7.20 -10.90
CA ARG A 165 -6.97 8.15 -12.03
C ARG A 165 -5.58 8.71 -12.24
N TYR A 166 -5.03 8.54 -13.46
CA TYR A 166 -3.81 9.22 -13.88
C TYR A 166 -4.07 10.71 -14.11
N LEU A 167 -3.12 11.52 -13.68
CA LEU A 167 -3.17 12.97 -13.81
C LEU A 167 -2.26 13.40 -14.99
N ASP A 168 -2.65 14.46 -15.67
CA ASP A 168 -1.87 15.05 -16.79
C ASP A 168 -0.70 15.90 -16.29
#